data_66035bc8c64d12636ef89590c6369e75
#
_entry.id   66035bc8c64d12636ef89590c6369e75
#
_cell.length_a   1.000
_cell.length_b   1.000
_cell.length_c   1.000
_cell.angle_alpha   90.00
_cell.angle_beta   90.00
_cell.angle_gamma   90.00
#
_symmetry.space_group_name_H-M   'P 1'
#
loop_
_entity.id
_entity.type
_entity.pdbx_description
1 polymer ?
#
loop_
_entity_poly.entity_id
_entity_poly.type
_entity_poly.pdbx_seq_one_letter_code
_entity_poly.pdbx_strand_id
1 'polypeptide(L)'
;WGIGLPETNALQLWNAKNYGQDLIYGARGQGVYYWNANKELTPIQITISIASPGVITLPAGFSFPDGTLIQFESTGALPTGLAVGDTYFVVNSSANTFEVSATLNGSPIATSGTQSGLQYISQRGVNIYGVEDPNAPITHNYLLVSDTSRFVILFGTNETGSTTLDPMLIRWSDQESPFVWEPTATNQAGSIRLSLGSQIVTAVQTRQEIVVLTDQAVYS
;
A
#
# COMPACT_ATOMS: atom_id res chain seq x y z
N TRP A 1 -37.84 -1.13 -17.66
CA TRP A 1 -36.51 -0.56 -17.50
C TRP A 1 -36.32 -0.36 -16.00
N GLY A 2 -35.53 -1.24 -15.36
CA GLY A 2 -35.20 -1.08 -13.96
C GLY A 2 -34.33 0.15 -13.76
N ILE A 3 -34.64 0.97 -12.75
CA ILE A 3 -33.75 2.01 -12.28
C ILE A 3 -32.58 1.27 -11.67
N GLY A 4 -31.40 1.35 -12.30
CA GLY A 4 -30.18 0.81 -11.73
C GLY A 4 -29.97 1.43 -10.34
N LEU A 5 -29.69 0.59 -9.35
CA LEU A 5 -29.24 1.10 -8.06
C LEU A 5 -27.95 1.91 -8.32
N PRO A 6 -27.78 3.07 -7.67
CA PRO A 6 -26.54 3.80 -7.78
C PRO A 6 -25.39 2.89 -7.33
N GLU A 7 -24.45 2.63 -8.22
CA GLU A 7 -23.23 1.90 -7.84
C GLU A 7 -22.48 2.75 -6.81
N THR A 8 -22.42 2.25 -5.61
CA THR A 8 -21.67 2.91 -4.53
C THR A 8 -20.16 2.66 -4.63
N ASN A 9 -19.74 1.74 -5.52
CA ASN A 9 -18.34 1.41 -5.73
C ASN A 9 -17.88 1.88 -7.12
N ALA A 10 -17.06 2.93 -7.16
CA ALA A 10 -16.37 3.31 -8.38
C ALA A 10 -15.46 2.16 -8.85
N LEU A 11 -15.35 1.96 -10.17
CA LEU A 11 -14.42 1.01 -10.77
C LEU A 11 -13.00 1.30 -10.29
N GLN A 12 -12.40 0.35 -9.58
CA GLN A 12 -11.05 0.46 -9.09
C GLN A 12 -10.06 -0.06 -10.14
N LEU A 13 -9.22 0.84 -10.65
CA LEU A 13 -8.17 0.50 -11.61
C LEU A 13 -6.88 0.15 -10.87
N TRP A 14 -6.41 -1.06 -11.07
CA TRP A 14 -5.17 -1.55 -10.46
C TRP A 14 -4.00 -1.46 -11.42
N ASN A 15 -2.84 -1.11 -10.88
CA ASN A 15 -1.55 -1.23 -11.54
C ASN A 15 -0.68 -2.20 -10.75
N ALA A 16 0.04 -3.04 -11.46
CA ALA A 16 1.00 -3.96 -10.86
C ALA A 16 2.20 -4.15 -11.78
N LYS A 17 3.40 -4.19 -11.20
CA LYS A 17 4.66 -4.42 -11.91
C LYS A 17 5.57 -5.33 -11.09
N ASN A 18 6.28 -6.20 -11.76
CA ASN A 18 7.28 -7.03 -11.13
C ASN A 18 8.46 -6.17 -10.64
N TYR A 19 8.96 -6.51 -9.46
CA TYR A 19 10.19 -5.97 -8.88
C TYR A 19 11.14 -7.14 -8.60
N GLY A 20 11.74 -7.67 -9.65
CA GLY A 20 12.42 -8.96 -9.59
C GLY A 20 11.41 -10.11 -9.45
N GLN A 21 11.48 -10.85 -8.36
CA GLN A 21 10.48 -11.88 -8.00
C GLN A 21 9.29 -11.30 -7.21
N ASP A 22 9.44 -10.10 -6.68
CA ASP A 22 8.45 -9.41 -5.87
C ASP A 22 7.49 -8.60 -6.75
N LEU A 23 6.46 -8.03 -6.14
CA LEU A 23 5.45 -7.25 -6.83
C LEU A 23 5.30 -5.87 -6.17
N ILE A 24 5.31 -4.83 -7.01
CA ILE A 24 4.83 -3.50 -6.62
C ILE A 24 3.43 -3.33 -7.22
N TYR A 25 2.46 -2.95 -6.41
CA TYR A 25 1.08 -2.80 -6.87
C TYR A 25 0.35 -1.69 -6.12
N GLY A 26 -0.71 -1.20 -6.71
CA GLY A 26 -1.56 -0.20 -6.10
C GLY A 26 -2.78 0.11 -6.96
N ALA A 27 -3.81 0.62 -6.33
CA ALA A 27 -4.98 1.11 -7.02
C ALA A 27 -4.84 2.60 -7.32
N ARG A 28 -5.36 3.04 -8.46
CA ARG A 28 -5.40 4.46 -8.85
C ARG A 28 -6.04 5.30 -7.74
N GLY A 29 -5.40 6.40 -7.38
CA GLY A 29 -5.85 7.29 -6.31
C GLY A 29 -5.56 6.77 -4.90
N GLN A 30 -4.81 5.68 -4.76
CA GLN A 30 -4.45 5.09 -3.47
C GLN A 30 -2.93 4.92 -3.34
N GLY A 31 -2.48 4.42 -2.18
CA GLY A 31 -1.08 4.13 -1.89
C GLY A 31 -0.49 2.99 -2.73
N VAL A 32 0.81 2.79 -2.56
CA VAL A 32 1.58 1.75 -3.23
C VAL A 32 1.99 0.69 -2.22
N TYR A 33 1.90 -0.56 -2.63
CA TYR A 33 2.18 -1.74 -1.82
C TYR A 33 3.31 -2.56 -2.42
N TYR A 34 4.08 -3.16 -1.55
CA TYR A 34 5.12 -4.13 -1.87
C TYR A 34 4.73 -5.51 -1.37
N TRP A 35 4.79 -6.50 -2.24
CA TRP A 35 4.58 -7.90 -1.91
C TRP A 35 5.88 -8.69 -2.14
N ASN A 36 6.36 -9.36 -1.09
CA ASN A 36 7.59 -10.14 -1.13
C ASN A 36 7.27 -11.61 -1.44
N ALA A 37 7.77 -12.10 -2.58
CA ALA A 37 7.55 -13.46 -3.03
C ALA A 37 8.19 -14.54 -2.14
N ASN A 38 9.22 -14.17 -1.37
CA ASN A 38 9.94 -15.10 -0.49
C ASN A 38 9.37 -15.16 0.94
N LYS A 39 8.41 -14.28 1.27
CA LYS A 39 7.72 -14.38 2.56
C LYS A 39 6.71 -15.51 2.49
N GLU A 40 6.92 -16.51 3.32
CA GLU A 40 5.93 -17.58 3.50
C GLU A 40 4.62 -16.97 3.98
N LEU A 41 3.54 -17.29 3.27
CA LEU A 41 2.17 -16.95 3.66
C LEU A 41 1.66 -17.89 4.76
N THR A 42 2.54 -18.42 5.59
CA THR A 42 2.13 -19.29 6.69
C THR A 42 1.39 -18.46 7.72
N PRO A 43 0.12 -18.79 8.02
CA PRO A 43 -0.65 -18.06 9.01
C PRO A 43 0.05 -18.07 10.37
N ILE A 44 0.19 -16.89 10.98
CA ILE A 44 0.80 -16.73 12.29
C ILE A 44 -0.30 -16.81 13.33
N GLN A 45 -0.18 -17.73 14.28
CA GLN A 45 -1.11 -17.82 15.40
C GLN A 45 -0.98 -16.61 16.32
N ILE A 46 -2.09 -16.01 16.68
CA ILE A 46 -2.17 -14.77 17.46
C ILE A 46 -3.15 -14.91 18.63
N THR A 47 -3.13 -13.91 19.49
CA THR A 47 -4.24 -13.66 20.44
C THR A 47 -4.84 -12.28 20.17
N ILE A 48 -6.15 -12.16 20.39
CA ILE A 48 -6.90 -10.91 20.21
C ILE A 48 -7.57 -10.58 21.53
N SER A 49 -7.37 -9.37 22.05
CA SER A 49 -8.09 -8.90 23.24
C SER A 49 -9.53 -8.54 22.92
N ILE A 50 -10.43 -8.66 23.87
CA ILE A 50 -11.79 -8.11 23.83
C ILE A 50 -11.73 -6.74 24.51
N ALA A 51 -11.54 -5.69 23.73
CA ALA A 51 -11.27 -4.35 24.24
C ALA A 51 -11.64 -3.25 23.21
N SER A 52 -11.63 -2.02 23.63
CA SER A 52 -11.79 -0.85 22.77
C SER A 52 -10.60 0.11 22.96
N PRO A 53 -9.63 0.10 22.06
CA PRO A 53 -9.49 -0.76 20.86
C PRO A 53 -9.11 -2.21 21.17
N GLY A 54 -9.35 -3.12 20.21
CA GLY A 54 -8.87 -4.49 20.24
C GLY A 54 -7.37 -4.57 19.96
N VAL A 55 -6.60 -5.22 20.82
CA VAL A 55 -5.15 -5.39 20.65
C VAL A 55 -4.86 -6.81 20.18
N ILE A 56 -4.05 -6.92 19.15
CA ILE A 56 -3.53 -8.16 18.58
C ILE A 56 -2.12 -8.40 19.15
N THR A 57 -1.86 -9.61 19.65
CA THR A 57 -0.54 -9.99 20.13
C THR A 57 0.04 -11.12 19.30
N LEU A 58 1.24 -10.90 18.79
CA LEU A 58 2.05 -11.85 18.02
C LEU A 58 2.91 -12.72 18.96
N PRO A 59 3.34 -13.89 18.50
CA PRO A 59 4.42 -14.63 19.15
C PRO A 59 5.70 -13.78 19.22
N ALA A 60 6.55 -14.09 20.20
CA ALA A 60 7.85 -13.42 20.33
C ALA A 60 8.68 -13.57 19.05
N GLY A 61 9.34 -12.49 18.64
CA GLY A 61 10.15 -12.44 17.43
C GLY A 61 9.42 -12.01 16.15
N PHE A 62 8.10 -11.82 16.21
CA PHE A 62 7.30 -11.25 15.12
C PHE A 62 6.91 -9.81 15.45
N SER A 63 6.94 -8.97 14.42
CA SER A 63 6.38 -7.61 14.48
C SER A 63 5.87 -7.23 13.10
N PHE A 64 4.84 -6.40 13.05
CA PHE A 64 4.35 -5.79 11.82
C PHE A 64 4.37 -4.28 11.98
N PRO A 65 4.98 -3.56 11.05
CA PRO A 65 4.93 -2.10 11.06
C PRO A 65 3.53 -1.59 10.70
N ASP A 66 3.24 -0.35 11.10
CA ASP A 66 2.01 0.33 10.73
C ASP A 66 1.86 0.40 9.20
N GLY A 67 0.62 0.29 8.74
CA GLY A 67 0.30 0.24 7.31
C GLY A 67 0.40 -1.15 6.68
N THR A 68 0.91 -2.17 7.37
CA THR A 68 0.91 -3.55 6.88
C THR A 68 -0.52 -4.05 6.65
N LEU A 69 -0.78 -4.65 5.50
CA LEU A 69 -2.06 -5.31 5.20
C LEU A 69 -2.05 -6.72 5.75
N ILE A 70 -3.09 -7.06 6.52
CA ILE A 70 -3.32 -8.39 7.08
C ILE A 70 -4.74 -8.86 6.82
N GLN A 71 -4.92 -10.17 6.87
CA GLN A 71 -6.23 -10.82 6.96
C GLN A 71 -6.26 -11.77 8.14
N PHE A 72 -7.43 -11.87 8.77
CA PHE A 72 -7.65 -12.82 9.86
C PHE A 72 -8.18 -14.13 9.33
N GLU A 73 -7.72 -15.20 9.97
CA GLU A 73 -8.24 -16.56 9.85
C GLU A 73 -8.59 -17.09 11.23
N SER A 74 -9.56 -17.98 11.32
CA SER A 74 -9.99 -18.57 12.59
C SER A 74 -10.46 -19.99 12.40
N THR A 75 -10.16 -20.86 13.37
CA THR A 75 -10.76 -22.22 13.44
C THR A 75 -12.12 -22.21 14.16
N GLY A 76 -12.53 -21.05 14.68
CA GLY A 76 -13.79 -20.83 15.37
C GLY A 76 -14.37 -19.46 14.99
N ALA A 77 -14.67 -18.63 15.98
CA ALA A 77 -15.24 -17.30 15.78
C ALA A 77 -14.24 -16.21 16.18
N LEU A 78 -14.11 -15.19 15.33
CA LEU A 78 -13.45 -13.92 15.68
C LEU A 78 -14.35 -13.10 16.63
N PRO A 79 -13.77 -12.21 17.44
CA PRO A 79 -14.57 -11.25 18.21
C PRO A 79 -15.34 -10.31 17.27
N THR A 80 -16.48 -9.80 17.73
CA THR A 80 -17.25 -8.79 16.99
C THR A 80 -16.37 -7.58 16.71
N GLY A 81 -16.43 -7.07 15.49
CA GLY A 81 -15.60 -5.99 14.97
C GLY A 81 -14.58 -6.47 13.92
N LEU A 82 -14.29 -7.77 13.89
CA LEU A 82 -13.40 -8.38 12.91
C LEU A 82 -14.11 -9.50 12.14
N ALA A 83 -13.73 -9.69 10.88
CA ALA A 83 -14.28 -10.74 10.01
C ALA A 83 -13.15 -11.52 9.31
N VAL A 84 -13.39 -12.81 9.09
CA VAL A 84 -12.48 -13.67 8.33
C VAL A 84 -12.51 -13.27 6.85
N GLY A 85 -11.33 -13.13 6.26
CA GLY A 85 -11.16 -12.79 4.84
C GLY A 85 -11.18 -11.30 4.53
N ASP A 86 -11.64 -10.46 5.44
CA ASP A 86 -11.54 -9.01 5.28
C ASP A 86 -10.09 -8.55 5.45
N THR A 87 -9.73 -7.48 4.76
CA THR A 87 -8.40 -6.88 4.82
C THR A 87 -8.37 -5.72 5.80
N TYR A 88 -7.37 -5.70 6.66
CA TYR A 88 -7.15 -4.68 7.68
C TYR A 88 -5.75 -4.10 7.56
N PHE A 89 -5.57 -2.87 8.07
CA PHE A 89 -4.28 -2.21 8.19
C PHE A 89 -3.81 -2.25 9.64
N VAL A 90 -2.55 -2.62 9.84
CA VAL A 90 -1.87 -2.50 11.12
C VAL A 90 -1.75 -1.04 11.50
N VAL A 91 -2.07 -0.69 12.74
CA VAL A 91 -1.90 0.64 13.34
C VAL A 91 -1.43 0.49 14.78
N ASN A 92 -0.80 1.53 15.33
CA ASN A 92 -0.31 1.59 16.72
C ASN A 92 0.56 0.37 17.11
N SER A 93 1.45 -0.02 16.19
CA SER A 93 2.34 -1.17 16.43
C SER A 93 3.37 -0.86 17.51
N SER A 94 3.61 -1.83 18.40
CA SER A 94 4.60 -1.74 19.48
C SER A 94 5.15 -3.13 19.81
N ALA A 95 6.42 -3.34 19.53
CA ALA A 95 7.07 -4.65 19.72
C ALA A 95 6.28 -5.78 19.01
N ASN A 96 5.68 -6.68 19.77
CA ASN A 96 4.88 -7.79 19.26
C ASN A 96 3.36 -7.56 19.39
N THR A 97 2.92 -6.34 19.60
CA THR A 97 1.49 -5.98 19.69
C THR A 97 1.14 -4.91 18.66
N PHE A 98 -0.10 -4.90 18.20
CA PHE A 98 -0.63 -3.87 17.33
C PHE A 98 -2.15 -3.83 17.41
N GLU A 99 -2.74 -2.80 16.85
CA GLU A 99 -4.17 -2.65 16.62
C GLU A 99 -4.46 -2.69 15.11
N VAL A 100 -5.71 -2.77 14.73
CA VAL A 100 -6.09 -2.79 13.31
C VAL A 100 -7.15 -1.77 12.98
N SER A 101 -7.09 -1.27 11.75
CA SER A 101 -8.06 -0.34 11.17
C SER A 101 -8.59 -0.87 9.83
N ALA A 102 -9.80 -0.50 9.47
CA ALA A 102 -10.38 -0.80 8.15
C ALA A 102 -9.78 0.05 7.02
N THR A 103 -9.12 1.16 7.34
CA THR A 103 -8.48 2.06 6.37
C THR A 103 -7.06 2.39 6.80
N LEU A 104 -6.19 2.73 5.83
CA LEU A 104 -4.82 3.13 6.11
C LEU A 104 -4.80 4.34 7.08
N ASN A 105 -4.03 4.21 8.16
CA ASN A 105 -3.95 5.22 9.23
C ASN A 105 -5.32 5.60 9.85
N GLY A 106 -6.31 4.72 9.71
CA GLY A 106 -7.64 4.93 10.27
C GLY A 106 -7.71 4.70 11.77
N SER A 107 -8.90 4.93 12.35
CA SER A 107 -9.13 4.68 13.77
C SER A 107 -9.11 3.18 14.08
N PRO A 108 -8.48 2.78 15.19
CA PRO A 108 -8.46 1.39 15.62
C PRO A 108 -9.86 0.81 15.85
N ILE A 109 -10.03 -0.45 15.49
CA ILE A 109 -11.29 -1.17 15.62
C ILE A 109 -11.46 -1.67 17.06
N ALA A 110 -12.62 -1.39 17.64
CA ALA A 110 -13.04 -1.98 18.91
C ALA A 110 -13.49 -3.44 18.71
N THR A 111 -13.07 -4.32 19.57
CA THR A 111 -13.52 -5.71 19.62
C THR A 111 -14.46 -5.93 20.81
N SER A 112 -15.50 -6.75 20.62
CA SER A 112 -16.48 -7.06 21.66
C SER A 112 -17.01 -8.49 21.52
N GLY A 113 -17.93 -8.89 22.42
CA GLY A 113 -18.56 -10.20 22.37
C GLY A 113 -17.63 -11.33 22.83
N THR A 114 -17.68 -12.46 22.17
CA THR A 114 -16.91 -13.67 22.48
C THR A 114 -16.15 -14.15 21.25
N GLN A 115 -15.02 -14.78 21.47
CA GLN A 115 -14.23 -15.45 20.43
C GLN A 115 -14.03 -16.92 20.81
N SER A 116 -13.76 -17.77 19.81
CA SER A 116 -13.50 -19.19 20.02
C SER A 116 -12.51 -19.74 19.01
N GLY A 117 -11.91 -20.89 19.31
CA GLY A 117 -10.91 -21.52 18.47
C GLY A 117 -9.56 -20.80 18.50
N LEU A 118 -8.72 -21.12 17.52
CA LEU A 118 -7.42 -20.48 17.33
C LEU A 118 -7.54 -19.38 16.27
N GLN A 119 -6.89 -18.26 16.55
CA GLN A 119 -6.87 -17.09 15.67
C GLN A 119 -5.52 -17.02 14.96
N TYR A 120 -5.54 -16.65 13.68
CA TYR A 120 -4.35 -16.50 12.87
C TYR A 120 -4.44 -15.22 12.03
N ILE A 121 -3.28 -14.74 11.61
CA ILE A 121 -3.17 -13.68 10.59
C ILE A 121 -2.22 -14.12 9.49
N SER A 122 -2.46 -13.58 8.29
CA SER A 122 -1.55 -13.64 7.14
C SER A 122 -1.23 -12.23 6.66
N GLN A 123 0.03 -11.99 6.31
CA GLN A 123 0.45 -10.72 5.72
C GLN A 123 0.12 -10.73 4.23
N ARG A 124 -0.64 -9.74 3.75
CA ARG A 124 -1.04 -9.61 2.34
C ARG A 124 -0.13 -8.69 1.54
N GLY A 125 0.53 -7.76 2.20
CA GLY A 125 1.44 -6.84 1.57
C GLY A 125 1.83 -5.73 2.55
N VAL A 126 2.85 -4.98 2.20
CA VAL A 126 3.34 -3.84 3.00
C VAL A 126 3.01 -2.57 2.25
N ASN A 127 2.34 -1.62 2.90
CA ASN A 127 2.23 -0.28 2.35
C ASN A 127 3.60 0.39 2.43
N ILE A 128 4.11 0.88 1.30
CA ILE A 128 5.43 1.53 1.25
C ILE A 128 5.45 2.79 2.11
N TYR A 129 4.35 3.57 2.09
CA TYR A 129 4.22 4.75 2.94
C TYR A 129 4.07 4.38 4.42
N GLY A 130 4.84 5.03 5.26
CA GLY A 130 4.75 4.91 6.72
C GLY A 130 5.39 3.65 7.31
N VAL A 131 5.83 2.70 6.48
CA VAL A 131 6.48 1.47 6.94
C VAL A 131 8.00 1.64 6.98
N GLU A 132 8.58 2.11 5.88
CA GLU A 132 10.03 2.25 5.74
C GLU A 132 10.41 3.72 5.52
N ASP A 133 9.59 4.49 4.81
CA ASP A 133 9.83 5.90 4.52
C ASP A 133 8.54 6.71 4.67
N PRO A 134 8.44 7.61 5.66
CA PRO A 134 7.30 8.50 5.82
C PRO A 134 7.14 9.51 4.66
N ASN A 135 8.15 9.63 3.79
CA ASN A 135 8.14 10.51 2.63
C ASN A 135 7.69 9.79 1.35
N ALA A 136 7.44 8.47 1.42
CA ALA A 136 6.88 7.74 0.29
C ALA A 136 5.52 8.32 -0.12
N PRO A 137 5.15 8.22 -1.41
CA PRO A 137 3.86 8.70 -1.87
C PRO A 137 2.68 7.93 -1.28
N ILE A 138 1.61 8.67 -0.93
CA ILE A 138 0.38 8.10 -0.38
C ILE A 138 -0.72 7.89 -1.43
N THR A 139 -0.51 8.43 -2.63
CA THR A 139 -1.47 8.32 -3.73
C THR A 139 -0.75 8.36 -5.08
N HIS A 140 -1.31 7.70 -6.09
CA HIS A 140 -0.79 7.71 -7.46
C HIS A 140 -1.89 7.41 -8.48
N ASN A 141 -1.69 7.85 -9.72
CA ASN A 141 -2.56 7.50 -10.84
C ASN A 141 -2.05 6.31 -11.64
N TYR A 142 -0.73 6.20 -11.81
CA TYR A 142 -0.10 5.13 -12.58
C TYR A 142 1.27 4.80 -11.98
N LEU A 143 1.72 3.55 -12.10
CA LEU A 143 3.03 3.12 -11.64
C LEU A 143 3.78 2.32 -12.71
N LEU A 144 5.10 2.48 -12.72
CA LEU A 144 6.05 1.65 -13.45
C LEU A 144 7.19 1.22 -12.50
N VAL A 145 7.82 0.11 -12.86
CA VAL A 145 9.14 -0.28 -12.35
C VAL A 145 10.08 -0.27 -13.53
N SER A 146 11.20 0.44 -13.42
CA SER A 146 12.23 0.49 -14.45
C SER A 146 12.95 -0.86 -14.58
N ASP A 147 13.00 -1.43 -15.78
CA ASP A 147 13.58 -2.75 -16.03
C ASP A 147 15.11 -2.79 -15.79
N THR A 148 15.80 -1.68 -16.08
CA THR A 148 17.27 -1.61 -16.02
C THR A 148 17.79 -1.19 -14.66
N SER A 149 17.11 -0.26 -13.99
CA SER A 149 17.64 0.39 -12.79
C SER A 149 16.74 0.18 -11.57
N ARG A 150 15.65 -0.56 -11.73
CA ARG A 150 14.69 -0.90 -10.66
C ARG A 150 14.22 0.29 -9.83
N PHE A 151 14.02 1.45 -10.46
CA PHE A 151 13.26 2.52 -9.83
C PHE A 151 11.78 2.17 -9.80
N VAL A 152 11.12 2.43 -8.70
CA VAL A 152 9.66 2.50 -8.67
C VAL A 152 9.27 3.93 -9.03
N ILE A 153 8.51 4.11 -10.10
CA ILE A 153 8.16 5.42 -10.63
C ILE A 153 6.66 5.60 -10.58
N LEU A 154 6.20 6.66 -9.94
CA LEU A 154 4.80 7.00 -9.78
C LEU A 154 4.46 8.26 -10.58
N PHE A 155 3.36 8.18 -11.31
CA PHE A 155 2.88 9.24 -12.19
C PHE A 155 1.54 9.77 -11.69
N GLY A 156 1.40 11.10 -11.61
CA GLY A 156 0.28 11.75 -10.94
C GLY A 156 0.25 11.33 -9.47
N THR A 157 1.07 11.97 -8.66
CA THR A 157 1.27 11.59 -7.25
C THR A 157 1.30 12.83 -6.36
N ASN A 158 1.46 12.69 -5.05
CA ASN A 158 1.59 13.79 -4.11
C ASN A 158 3.05 14.20 -3.90
N GLU A 159 3.29 15.47 -3.61
CA GLU A 159 4.60 15.94 -3.13
C GLU A 159 4.92 15.37 -1.74
N THR A 160 6.21 15.35 -1.39
CA THR A 160 6.66 14.99 -0.05
C THR A 160 5.99 15.87 1.00
N GLY A 161 5.40 15.24 2.02
CA GLY A 161 4.68 15.94 3.09
C GLY A 161 3.28 16.45 2.71
N SER A 162 2.84 16.30 1.46
CA SER A 162 1.48 16.65 1.00
C SER A 162 0.59 15.42 0.94
N THR A 163 -0.70 15.60 1.21
CA THR A 163 -1.73 14.59 1.00
C THR A 163 -2.52 14.78 -0.30
N THR A 164 -2.23 15.87 -1.03
CA THR A 164 -2.97 16.24 -2.23
C THR A 164 -2.28 15.67 -3.46
N LEU A 165 -3.01 14.93 -4.29
CA LEU A 165 -2.54 14.42 -5.57
C LEU A 165 -2.29 15.57 -6.54
N ASP A 166 -1.08 15.68 -7.10
CA ASP A 166 -0.77 16.50 -8.28
C ASP A 166 -0.75 15.58 -9.52
N PRO A 167 -1.72 15.70 -10.43
CA PRO A 167 -1.84 14.82 -11.59
C PRO A 167 -0.70 14.96 -12.61
N MET A 168 0.17 15.97 -12.49
CA MET A 168 1.32 16.21 -13.38
C MET A 168 2.67 15.92 -12.71
N LEU A 169 2.68 15.51 -11.44
CA LEU A 169 3.89 15.20 -10.69
C LEU A 169 4.31 13.74 -10.94
N ILE A 170 5.61 13.55 -11.16
CA ILE A 170 6.27 12.25 -11.18
C ILE A 170 7.21 12.19 -9.99
N ARG A 171 7.20 11.09 -9.26
CA ARG A 171 8.20 10.78 -8.23
C ARG A 171 8.75 9.38 -8.44
N TRP A 172 10.01 9.20 -8.08
CA TRP A 172 10.67 7.89 -8.16
C TRP A 172 11.46 7.59 -6.90
N SER A 173 11.51 6.30 -6.57
CA SER A 173 12.30 5.76 -5.46
C SER A 173 13.79 5.84 -5.76
N ASP A 174 14.60 5.49 -4.78
CA ASP A 174 16.03 5.23 -5.03
C ASP A 174 16.23 4.00 -5.92
N GLN A 175 17.38 3.92 -6.56
CA GLN A 175 17.77 2.77 -7.38
C GLN A 175 17.80 1.49 -6.53
N GLU A 176 17.20 0.41 -7.06
CA GLU A 176 17.12 -0.90 -6.41
C GLU A 176 16.47 -0.90 -5.00
N SER A 177 15.79 0.18 -4.63
CA SER A 177 15.05 0.28 -3.36
C SER A 177 13.64 0.81 -3.57
N PRO A 178 12.59 0.05 -3.28
CA PRO A 178 11.22 0.54 -3.36
C PRO A 178 10.81 1.36 -2.12
N PHE A 179 11.69 1.46 -1.10
CA PHE A 179 11.38 2.03 0.20
C PHE A 179 12.01 3.41 0.45
N VAL A 180 12.90 3.89 -0.39
CA VAL A 180 13.60 5.18 -0.21
C VAL A 180 13.06 6.20 -1.20
N TRP A 181 12.38 7.24 -0.72
CA TRP A 181 11.67 8.24 -1.55
C TRP A 181 12.09 9.69 -1.27
N GLU A 182 12.83 9.93 -0.19
CA GLU A 182 13.37 11.25 0.12
C GLU A 182 14.66 11.49 -0.68
N PRO A 183 14.70 12.52 -1.54
CA PRO A 183 15.94 12.89 -2.25
C PRO A 183 17.02 13.34 -1.30
N THR A 184 18.19 12.74 -1.38
CA THR A 184 19.38 13.10 -0.62
C THR A 184 20.61 13.23 -1.52
N ALA A 185 21.71 13.75 -0.99
CA ALA A 185 22.96 13.85 -1.77
C ALA A 185 23.59 12.48 -2.12
N THR A 186 23.12 11.40 -1.50
CA THR A 186 23.70 10.06 -1.61
C THR A 186 22.79 9.03 -2.30
N ASN A 187 21.56 9.37 -2.63
CA ASN A 187 20.62 8.52 -3.33
C ASN A 187 20.16 9.13 -4.65
N GLN A 188 19.37 8.38 -5.41
CA GLN A 188 18.85 8.79 -6.73
C GLN A 188 17.34 9.02 -6.71
N ALA A 189 16.69 8.98 -5.55
CA ALA A 189 15.28 9.33 -5.42
C ALA A 189 15.04 10.77 -5.89
N GLY A 190 13.85 11.05 -6.42
CA GLY A 190 13.59 12.39 -6.93
C GLY A 190 12.15 12.59 -7.39
N SER A 191 11.92 13.80 -7.89
CA SER A 191 10.63 14.19 -8.44
C SER A 191 10.79 15.19 -9.58
N ILE A 192 9.82 15.23 -10.48
CA ILE A 192 9.69 16.23 -11.52
C ILE A 192 8.21 16.49 -11.82
N ARG A 193 7.86 17.75 -12.03
CA ARG A 193 6.52 18.13 -12.46
C ARG A 193 6.54 18.50 -13.94
N LEU A 194 5.68 17.85 -14.74
CA LEU A 194 5.53 18.17 -16.16
C LEU A 194 4.73 19.46 -16.35
N SER A 195 5.02 20.19 -17.43
CA SER A 195 4.48 21.54 -17.66
C SER A 195 3.32 21.60 -18.66
N LEU A 196 3.21 20.62 -19.57
CA LEU A 196 2.17 20.62 -20.62
C LEU A 196 1.17 19.51 -20.38
N GLY A 197 -0.07 19.90 -20.13
CA GLY A 197 -1.18 19.03 -19.83
C GLY A 197 -1.83 19.36 -18.50
N SER A 198 -2.93 18.69 -18.22
CA SER A 198 -3.64 18.75 -16.94
C SER A 198 -3.49 17.47 -16.12
N GLN A 199 -3.15 16.36 -16.77
CA GLN A 199 -2.91 15.08 -16.11
C GLN A 199 -2.00 14.16 -16.92
N ILE A 200 -1.24 13.33 -16.24
CA ILE A 200 -0.53 12.21 -16.84
C ILE A 200 -1.54 11.07 -17.03
N VAL A 201 -1.73 10.62 -18.27
CA VAL A 201 -2.68 9.56 -18.62
C VAL A 201 -2.06 8.18 -18.41
N THR A 202 -0.83 8.00 -18.93
CA THR A 202 -0.10 6.73 -18.82
C THR A 202 1.38 6.94 -19.10
N ALA A 203 2.18 5.94 -18.81
CA ALA A 203 3.58 5.87 -19.21
C ALA A 203 3.92 4.48 -19.74
N VAL A 204 4.83 4.40 -20.66
CA VAL A 204 5.28 3.15 -21.29
C VAL A 204 6.79 3.11 -21.31
N GLN A 205 7.35 2.02 -20.79
CA GLN A 205 8.77 1.77 -20.91
C GLN A 205 9.10 1.19 -22.29
N THR A 206 10.02 1.84 -22.97
CA THR A 206 10.64 1.33 -24.20
C THR A 206 12.01 0.71 -23.83
N ARG A 207 12.79 0.32 -24.82
CA ARG A 207 14.13 -0.24 -24.58
C ARG A 207 15.14 0.78 -24.06
N GLN A 208 14.94 2.07 -24.31
CA GLN A 208 15.95 3.11 -24.04
C GLN A 208 15.41 4.23 -23.13
N GLU A 209 14.10 4.41 -23.06
CA GLU A 209 13.47 5.54 -22.39
C GLU A 209 12.09 5.18 -21.83
N ILE A 210 11.57 6.05 -21.00
CA ILE A 210 10.19 6.00 -20.53
C ILE A 210 9.41 7.11 -21.20
N VAL A 211 8.47 6.73 -22.05
CA VAL A 211 7.57 7.68 -22.71
C VAL A 211 6.39 7.95 -21.79
N VAL A 212 6.16 9.23 -21.48
CA VAL A 212 5.06 9.69 -20.63
C VAL A 212 4.05 10.45 -21.47
N LEU A 213 2.81 10.02 -21.41
CA LEU A 213 1.70 10.61 -22.16
C LEU A 213 0.80 11.39 -21.19
N THR A 214 0.69 12.69 -21.46
CA THR A 214 -0.32 13.54 -20.82
C THR A 214 -1.56 13.64 -21.72
N ASP A 215 -2.56 14.33 -21.26
CA ASP A 215 -3.75 14.65 -22.07
C ASP A 215 -3.46 15.63 -23.24
N GLN A 216 -2.27 16.23 -23.31
CA GLN A 216 -1.91 17.25 -24.33
C GLN A 216 -0.54 17.03 -24.98
N ALA A 217 0.36 16.26 -24.37
CA ALA A 217 1.75 16.15 -24.82
C ALA A 217 2.34 14.76 -24.59
N VAL A 218 3.46 14.47 -25.26
CA VAL A 218 4.29 13.30 -25.07
C VAL A 218 5.67 13.76 -24.61
N TYR A 219 6.18 13.14 -23.56
CA TYR A 219 7.52 13.36 -22.99
C TYR A 219 8.35 12.07 -23.05
N SER A 220 9.66 12.23 -23.14
CA SER A 220 10.63 11.13 -23.00
C SER A 220 11.87 11.59 -22.24
#